data_c6bdfeb110cc754a18c5d15c170d1d7e
#
_entry.id   c6bdfeb110cc754a18c5d15c170d1d7e
#
_cell.length_a   1.000
_cell.length_b   1.000
_cell.length_c   1.000
_cell.angle_alpha   90.00
_cell.angle_beta   90.00
_cell.angle_gamma   90.00
#
_symmetry.space_group_name_H-M   'P 1'
#
loop_
_entity.id
_entity.type
_entity.pdbx_description
1 polymer ?
#
loop_
_entity_poly.entity_id
_entity_poly.type
_entity_poly.pdbx_seq_one_letter_code
_entity_poly.pdbx_strand_id
1 'polypeptide(L)'
;MFENLSERFSSAFRSLSGRGTISESNVRDALEEIRTALLEADVELTVARQFCDEVMEKAKGREVTKSLKPGQELVGIVHDELVAFMGPEDSKLFLVDPAPTVIMMCGLQGSGKTTTCGKLAAYFKKAGRSVLVAAADLQRPAAVEQLQQVVEGVAEHAKGSAKISFYGEPDKCAEYGKAVNAAVGVCRRAVEKARAERYDVVILDTAGRLHVNDELMKEL
;
A
#
# COMPACT_ATOMS: atom_id res chain seq x y z
N MET A 1 -1.64 -11.60 11.44
CA MET A 1 -2.67 -11.21 10.45
C MET A 1 -2.70 -12.16 9.26
N PHE A 2 -1.62 -12.31 8.48
CA PHE A 2 -1.60 -13.21 7.31
C PHE A 2 -1.68 -14.71 7.65
N GLU A 3 -1.19 -15.16 8.82
CA GLU A 3 -1.32 -16.54 9.26
C GLU A 3 -2.79 -16.95 9.43
N ASN A 4 -3.60 -16.13 10.10
CA ASN A 4 -5.04 -16.33 10.25
C ASN A 4 -5.76 -16.40 8.90
N LEU A 5 -5.45 -15.47 7.98
CA LEU A 5 -6.04 -15.47 6.65
C LEU A 5 -5.68 -16.74 5.87
N SER A 6 -4.41 -17.15 5.90
CA SER A 6 -3.92 -18.37 5.26
C SER A 6 -4.57 -19.64 5.84
N GLU A 7 -4.74 -19.72 7.16
CA GLU A 7 -5.42 -20.83 7.83
C GLU A 7 -6.90 -20.91 7.44
N ARG A 8 -7.61 -19.78 7.39
CA ARG A 8 -9.01 -19.69 6.98
C ARG A 8 -9.20 -20.13 5.52
N PHE A 9 -8.36 -19.65 4.61
CA PHE A 9 -8.37 -20.10 3.22
C PHE A 9 -8.10 -21.60 3.11
N SER A 10 -7.11 -22.11 3.86
CA SER A 10 -6.80 -23.54 3.88
C SER A 10 -7.96 -24.37 4.46
N SER A 11 -8.73 -23.84 5.40
CA SER A 11 -9.93 -24.49 5.95
C SER A 11 -11.04 -24.55 4.90
N ALA A 12 -11.35 -23.43 4.25
CA ALA A 12 -12.35 -23.35 3.19
C ALA A 12 -12.05 -24.35 2.05
N PHE A 13 -10.80 -24.46 1.65
CA PHE A 13 -10.39 -25.42 0.60
C PHE A 13 -10.39 -26.87 1.08
N ARG A 14 -10.08 -27.16 2.34
CA ARG A 14 -10.15 -28.52 2.90
C ARG A 14 -11.58 -29.05 2.91
N SER A 15 -12.57 -28.22 3.11
CA SER A 15 -13.98 -28.62 3.03
C SER A 15 -14.40 -29.14 1.65
N LEU A 16 -13.67 -28.72 0.61
CA LEU A 16 -13.86 -29.16 -0.78
C LEU A 16 -12.92 -30.32 -1.18
N SER A 17 -11.82 -30.51 -0.45
CA SER A 17 -10.83 -31.56 -0.72
C SER A 17 -11.41 -32.95 -0.41
N GLY A 18 -11.23 -33.89 -1.34
CA GLY A 18 -11.70 -35.28 -1.18
C GLY A 18 -13.14 -35.54 -1.62
N ARG A 19 -13.87 -34.52 -2.09
CA ARG A 19 -15.18 -34.71 -2.72
C ARG A 19 -14.96 -35.03 -4.21
N GLY A 20 -15.49 -36.14 -4.67
CA GLY A 20 -15.37 -36.56 -6.08
C GLY A 20 -16.18 -35.68 -7.04
N THR A 21 -17.16 -34.94 -6.51
CA THR A 21 -17.96 -33.93 -7.22
C THR A 21 -18.19 -32.75 -6.31
N ILE A 22 -18.04 -31.55 -6.84
CA ILE A 22 -18.34 -30.28 -6.14
C ILE A 22 -19.54 -29.63 -6.81
N SER A 23 -20.59 -29.34 -6.03
CA SER A 23 -21.75 -28.60 -6.52
C SER A 23 -21.49 -27.09 -6.46
N GLU A 24 -22.27 -26.30 -7.22
CA GLU A 24 -22.27 -24.84 -7.15
C GLU A 24 -22.52 -24.34 -5.70
N SER A 25 -23.36 -25.06 -4.95
CA SER A 25 -23.60 -24.76 -3.54
C SER A 25 -22.31 -24.89 -2.70
N ASN A 26 -21.52 -25.94 -2.92
CA ASN A 26 -20.26 -26.13 -2.16
C ASN A 26 -19.22 -25.03 -2.49
N VAL A 27 -19.18 -24.56 -3.74
CA VAL A 27 -18.32 -23.42 -4.11
C VAL A 27 -18.80 -22.16 -3.40
N ARG A 28 -20.10 -21.93 -3.37
CA ARG A 28 -20.70 -20.77 -2.69
C ARG A 28 -20.38 -20.76 -1.19
N ASP A 29 -20.52 -21.91 -0.53
CA ASP A 29 -20.21 -22.04 0.90
C ASP A 29 -18.73 -21.73 1.18
N ALA A 30 -17.81 -22.25 0.36
CA ALA A 30 -16.39 -21.94 0.49
C ALA A 30 -16.07 -20.46 0.24
N LEU A 31 -16.73 -19.81 -0.71
CA LEU A 31 -16.56 -18.38 -0.98
C LEU A 31 -17.12 -17.51 0.14
N GLU A 32 -18.15 -17.93 0.84
CA GLU A 32 -18.63 -17.25 2.06
C GLU A 32 -17.59 -17.30 3.20
N GLU A 33 -16.91 -18.43 3.38
CA GLU A 33 -15.80 -18.54 4.34
C GLU A 33 -14.63 -17.65 3.94
N ILE A 34 -14.27 -17.61 2.65
CA ILE A 34 -13.22 -16.75 2.10
C ILE A 34 -13.59 -15.27 2.28
N ARG A 35 -14.84 -14.88 1.99
CA ARG A 35 -15.33 -13.51 2.19
C ARG A 35 -15.21 -13.10 3.65
N THR A 36 -15.61 -13.97 4.55
CA THR A 36 -15.51 -13.73 6.00
C THR A 36 -14.05 -13.54 6.42
N ALA A 37 -13.14 -14.37 5.90
CA ALA A 37 -11.71 -14.27 6.18
C ALA A 37 -11.09 -12.96 5.66
N LEU A 38 -11.52 -12.49 4.48
CA LEU A 38 -11.11 -11.19 3.92
C LEU A 38 -11.59 -10.03 4.80
N LEU A 39 -12.84 -10.07 5.25
CA LEU A 39 -13.40 -9.03 6.15
C LEU A 39 -12.70 -9.02 7.52
N GLU A 40 -12.38 -10.18 8.09
CA GLU A 40 -11.60 -10.29 9.32
C GLU A 40 -10.15 -9.78 9.16
N ALA A 41 -9.64 -9.76 7.93
CA ALA A 41 -8.35 -9.19 7.57
C ALA A 41 -8.44 -7.71 7.15
N ASP A 42 -9.57 -7.04 7.47
CA ASP A 42 -9.85 -5.62 7.19
C ASP A 42 -9.91 -5.25 5.69
N VAL A 43 -10.21 -6.21 4.84
CA VAL A 43 -10.52 -5.91 3.43
C VAL A 43 -11.89 -5.25 3.36
N GLU A 44 -12.01 -4.17 2.59
CA GLU A 44 -13.26 -3.44 2.42
C GLU A 44 -14.36 -4.33 1.82
N LEU A 45 -15.61 -4.17 2.31
CA LEU A 45 -16.72 -5.07 2.00
C LEU A 45 -17.02 -5.18 0.50
N THR A 46 -16.97 -4.05 -0.22
CA THR A 46 -17.25 -4.03 -1.67
C THR A 46 -16.19 -4.80 -2.43
N VAL A 47 -14.91 -4.65 -2.04
CA VAL A 47 -13.77 -5.37 -2.60
C VAL A 47 -13.88 -6.88 -2.34
N ALA A 48 -14.18 -7.27 -1.10
CA ALA A 48 -14.34 -8.67 -0.73
C ALA A 48 -15.51 -9.34 -1.49
N ARG A 49 -16.61 -8.63 -1.70
CA ARG A 49 -17.76 -9.10 -2.51
C ARG A 49 -17.37 -9.25 -3.97
N GLN A 50 -16.79 -8.22 -4.56
CA GLN A 50 -16.38 -8.25 -5.96
C GLN A 50 -15.45 -9.43 -6.23
N PHE A 51 -14.44 -9.63 -5.37
CA PHE A 51 -13.55 -10.78 -5.45
C PHE A 51 -14.29 -12.13 -5.48
N CYS A 52 -15.22 -12.35 -4.54
CA CYS A 52 -15.99 -13.59 -4.49
C CYS A 52 -16.88 -13.79 -5.72
N ASP A 53 -17.49 -12.71 -6.24
CA ASP A 53 -18.33 -12.74 -7.42
C ASP A 53 -17.50 -13.10 -8.66
N GLU A 54 -16.32 -12.53 -8.84
CA GLU A 54 -15.40 -12.82 -9.95
C GLU A 54 -14.88 -14.27 -9.90
N VAL A 55 -14.52 -14.77 -8.71
CA VAL A 55 -14.16 -16.18 -8.51
C VAL A 55 -15.33 -17.10 -8.88
N MET A 56 -16.55 -16.78 -8.43
CA MET A 56 -17.74 -17.58 -8.73
C MET A 56 -18.01 -17.65 -10.23
N GLU A 57 -17.93 -16.54 -10.95
CA GLU A 57 -18.14 -16.50 -12.41
C GLU A 57 -17.08 -17.31 -13.16
N LYS A 58 -15.81 -17.21 -12.74
CA LYS A 58 -14.71 -18.01 -13.32
C LYS A 58 -14.84 -19.49 -13.00
N ALA A 59 -15.31 -19.83 -11.80
CA ALA A 59 -15.57 -21.22 -11.41
C ALA A 59 -16.67 -21.85 -12.26
N LYS A 60 -17.74 -21.11 -12.57
CA LYS A 60 -18.81 -21.56 -13.51
C LYS A 60 -18.27 -21.73 -14.92
N GLY A 61 -17.52 -20.76 -15.42
CA GLY A 61 -16.97 -20.76 -16.78
C GLY A 61 -15.97 -21.90 -17.04
N ARG A 62 -15.19 -22.31 -16.03
CA ARG A 62 -14.24 -23.44 -16.11
C ARG A 62 -14.88 -24.80 -15.82
N GLU A 63 -16.19 -24.86 -15.58
CA GLU A 63 -16.90 -26.11 -15.25
C GLU A 63 -16.23 -26.88 -14.09
N VAL A 64 -15.81 -26.17 -13.04
CA VAL A 64 -15.12 -26.76 -11.86
C VAL A 64 -15.83 -27.99 -11.34
N THR A 65 -17.17 -28.02 -11.42
CA THR A 65 -18.00 -29.14 -11.02
C THR A 65 -17.80 -30.41 -11.85
N LYS A 66 -17.22 -30.29 -13.03
CA LYS A 66 -16.92 -31.42 -13.95
C LYS A 66 -15.45 -31.83 -13.94
N SER A 67 -14.60 -31.10 -13.23
CA SER A 67 -13.16 -31.39 -13.15
C SER A 67 -12.92 -32.69 -12.36
N LEU A 68 -11.85 -33.41 -12.73
CA LEU A 68 -11.37 -34.57 -11.96
C LEU A 68 -10.80 -34.20 -10.59
N LYS A 69 -10.44 -32.91 -10.39
CA LYS A 69 -9.90 -32.35 -9.16
C LYS A 69 -10.51 -30.98 -8.86
N PRO A 70 -11.82 -30.91 -8.60
CA PRO A 70 -12.54 -29.64 -8.52
C PRO A 70 -12.00 -28.69 -7.43
N GLY A 71 -11.56 -29.22 -6.28
CA GLY A 71 -10.98 -28.42 -5.22
C GLY A 71 -9.66 -27.74 -5.62
N GLN A 72 -8.82 -28.41 -6.41
CA GLN A 72 -7.56 -27.84 -6.92
C GLN A 72 -7.83 -26.77 -7.98
N GLU A 73 -8.83 -26.99 -8.83
CA GLU A 73 -9.26 -26.00 -9.82
C GLU A 73 -9.74 -24.71 -9.13
N LEU A 74 -10.56 -24.81 -8.09
CA LEU A 74 -11.01 -23.65 -7.35
C LEU A 74 -9.85 -22.90 -6.66
N VAL A 75 -8.90 -23.64 -6.06
CA VAL A 75 -7.69 -23.03 -5.50
C VAL A 75 -6.92 -22.25 -6.57
N GLY A 76 -6.76 -22.81 -7.77
CA GLY A 76 -6.11 -22.12 -8.89
C GLY A 76 -6.85 -20.83 -9.30
N ILE A 77 -8.18 -20.89 -9.40
CA ILE A 77 -8.99 -19.70 -9.72
C ILE A 77 -8.84 -18.61 -8.66
N VAL A 78 -8.93 -18.98 -7.38
CA VAL A 78 -8.77 -18.04 -6.26
C VAL A 78 -7.36 -17.42 -6.25
N HIS A 79 -6.33 -18.24 -6.49
CA HIS A 79 -4.95 -17.74 -6.60
C HIS A 79 -4.80 -16.72 -7.73
N ASP A 80 -5.26 -17.08 -8.92
CA ASP A 80 -5.17 -16.22 -10.11
C ASP A 80 -5.91 -14.89 -9.88
N GLU A 81 -7.06 -14.96 -9.21
CA GLU A 81 -7.84 -13.76 -8.87
C GLU A 81 -7.16 -12.88 -7.84
N LEU A 82 -6.57 -13.47 -6.79
CA LEU A 82 -5.76 -12.73 -5.83
C LEU A 82 -4.58 -12.01 -6.51
N VAL A 83 -3.90 -12.69 -7.41
CA VAL A 83 -2.80 -12.09 -8.19
C VAL A 83 -3.32 -10.94 -9.05
N ALA A 84 -4.47 -11.10 -9.71
CA ALA A 84 -5.09 -10.04 -10.51
C ALA A 84 -5.48 -8.83 -9.67
N PHE A 85 -6.02 -9.04 -8.47
CA PHE A 85 -6.35 -7.98 -7.52
C PHE A 85 -5.13 -7.22 -6.96
N MET A 86 -3.98 -7.89 -6.86
CA MET A 86 -2.72 -7.25 -6.48
C MET A 86 -2.17 -6.32 -7.56
N GLY A 87 -2.72 -6.41 -8.77
CA GLY A 87 -2.34 -5.59 -9.91
C GLY A 87 -1.14 -6.15 -10.70
N PRO A 88 -0.74 -5.45 -11.77
CA PRO A 88 0.34 -5.90 -12.64
C PRO A 88 1.69 -5.90 -11.92
N GLU A 89 2.57 -6.84 -12.27
CA GLU A 89 3.94 -6.93 -11.74
C GLU A 89 4.81 -5.70 -12.06
N ASP A 90 4.54 -5.02 -13.17
CA ASP A 90 5.30 -3.85 -13.64
C ASP A 90 4.65 -2.55 -13.16
N SER A 91 4.89 -2.19 -11.92
CA SER A 91 4.51 -0.90 -11.34
C SER A 91 5.56 0.17 -11.64
N LYS A 92 5.61 0.68 -12.86
CA LYS A 92 6.46 1.82 -13.21
C LYS A 92 5.99 3.08 -12.47
N LEU A 93 6.96 3.84 -11.95
CA LEU A 93 6.68 5.18 -11.44
C LEU A 93 6.46 6.12 -12.63
N PHE A 94 5.22 6.60 -12.78
CA PHE A 94 4.88 7.58 -13.79
C PHE A 94 5.15 8.98 -13.26
N LEU A 95 6.00 9.73 -13.98
CA LEU A 95 6.19 11.15 -13.70
C LEU A 95 5.13 11.95 -14.47
N VAL A 96 4.49 12.89 -13.77
CA VAL A 96 3.46 13.74 -14.36
C VAL A 96 4.07 15.01 -14.98
N ASP A 97 3.39 15.54 -15.99
CA ASP A 97 3.66 16.84 -16.57
C ASP A 97 2.36 17.68 -16.54
N PRO A 98 2.34 18.87 -15.95
CA PRO A 98 3.48 19.57 -15.34
C PRO A 98 3.92 18.97 -13.99
N ALA A 99 5.24 19.08 -13.73
CA ALA A 99 5.84 18.71 -12.44
C ALA A 99 5.32 19.60 -11.28
N PRO A 100 5.44 19.16 -10.01
CA PRO A 100 6.10 17.94 -9.54
C PRO A 100 5.17 16.73 -9.50
N THR A 101 5.73 15.53 -9.67
CA THR A 101 5.06 14.29 -9.25
C THR A 101 5.07 14.20 -7.75
N VAL A 102 3.90 13.97 -7.13
CA VAL A 102 3.78 13.79 -5.68
C VAL A 102 3.68 12.30 -5.36
N ILE A 103 4.59 11.81 -4.53
CA ILE A 103 4.62 10.43 -4.03
C ILE A 103 4.37 10.46 -2.52
N MET A 104 3.26 9.88 -2.07
CA MET A 104 2.94 9.79 -0.66
C MET A 104 3.26 8.38 -0.14
N MET A 105 4.06 8.30 0.92
CA MET A 105 4.45 7.05 1.55
C MET A 105 3.43 6.64 2.60
N CYS A 106 2.64 5.61 2.32
CA CYS A 106 1.62 5.09 3.22
C CYS A 106 2.02 3.73 3.80
N GLY A 107 1.57 3.40 4.99
CA GLY A 107 1.78 2.09 5.61
C GLY A 107 1.86 2.12 7.13
N LEU A 108 1.96 0.94 7.73
CA LEU A 108 2.04 0.76 9.17
C LEU A 108 3.35 1.33 9.76
N GLN A 109 3.35 1.56 11.06
CA GLN A 109 4.57 1.91 11.78
C GLN A 109 5.62 0.80 11.62
N GLY A 110 6.88 1.17 11.39
CA GLY A 110 7.97 0.20 11.19
C GLY A 110 8.00 -0.47 9.81
N SER A 111 7.07 -0.15 8.87
CA SER A 111 7.06 -0.71 7.51
C SER A 111 8.17 -0.21 6.58
N GLY A 112 9.06 0.66 7.06
CA GLY A 112 10.21 1.15 6.31
C GLY A 112 9.94 2.35 5.39
N LYS A 113 8.87 3.13 5.62
CA LYS A 113 8.54 4.32 4.82
C LYS A 113 9.70 5.31 4.72
N THR A 114 10.23 5.78 5.83
CA THR A 114 11.35 6.73 5.89
C THR A 114 12.58 6.20 5.17
N THR A 115 12.91 4.92 5.36
CA THR A 115 14.03 4.27 4.63
C THR A 115 13.77 4.24 3.12
N THR A 116 12.52 3.99 2.72
CA THR A 116 12.12 3.95 1.30
C THR A 116 12.14 5.35 0.70
N CYS A 117 11.78 6.41 1.44
CA CYS A 117 11.96 7.80 1.00
C CYS A 117 13.41 8.06 0.58
N GLY A 118 14.38 7.66 1.40
CA GLY A 118 15.81 7.81 1.06
C GLY A 118 16.21 7.03 -0.19
N LYS A 119 15.75 5.78 -0.33
CA LYS A 119 16.02 4.94 -1.52
C LYS A 119 15.41 5.54 -2.80
N LEU A 120 14.17 6.03 -2.74
CA LEU A 120 13.51 6.69 -3.87
C LEU A 120 14.22 8.00 -4.24
N ALA A 121 14.61 8.80 -3.26
CA ALA A 121 15.37 10.02 -3.50
C ALA A 121 16.70 9.73 -4.22
N ALA A 122 17.42 8.69 -3.78
CA ALA A 122 18.65 8.24 -4.44
C ALA A 122 18.40 7.72 -5.87
N TYR A 123 17.31 6.98 -6.08
CA TYR A 123 16.90 6.49 -7.38
C TYR A 123 16.63 7.66 -8.36
N PHE A 124 15.84 8.64 -7.94
CA PHE A 124 15.53 9.81 -8.77
C PHE A 124 16.76 10.69 -9.02
N LYS A 125 17.64 10.87 -8.01
CA LYS A 125 18.91 11.58 -8.20
C LYS A 125 19.74 10.94 -9.29
N LYS A 126 19.87 9.60 -9.27
CA LYS A 126 20.58 8.84 -10.30
C LYS A 126 19.92 9.01 -11.69
N ALA A 127 18.59 9.11 -11.73
CA ALA A 127 17.83 9.34 -12.97
C ALA A 127 17.84 10.82 -13.44
N GLY A 128 18.59 11.70 -12.77
CA GLY A 128 18.68 13.12 -13.12
C GLY A 128 17.48 13.96 -12.73
N ARG A 129 16.64 13.49 -11.80
CA ARG A 129 15.43 14.17 -11.33
C ARG A 129 15.64 14.79 -9.97
N SER A 130 15.25 16.06 -9.84
CA SER A 130 15.30 16.81 -8.59
C SER A 130 14.17 16.40 -7.68
N VAL A 131 14.48 16.23 -6.37
CA VAL A 131 13.53 15.72 -5.38
C VAL A 131 13.48 16.60 -4.14
N LEU A 132 12.27 16.93 -3.70
CA LEU A 132 12.01 17.48 -2.37
C LEU A 132 11.40 16.38 -1.51
N VAL A 133 12.02 16.03 -0.38
CA VAL A 133 11.50 15.06 0.57
C VAL A 133 10.96 15.82 1.77
N ALA A 134 9.68 15.61 2.08
CA ALA A 134 8.97 16.33 3.14
C ALA A 134 8.62 15.44 4.32
N ALA A 135 8.91 15.92 5.54
CA ALA A 135 8.55 15.26 6.79
C ALA A 135 7.11 15.59 7.18
N ALA A 136 6.22 14.63 7.04
CA ALA A 136 4.83 14.72 7.47
C ALA A 136 4.49 13.77 8.65
N ASP A 137 5.46 12.99 9.16
CA ASP A 137 5.34 12.29 10.44
C ASP A 137 5.63 13.26 11.59
N LEU A 138 4.61 13.99 11.99
CA LEU A 138 4.67 14.98 13.08
C LEU A 138 4.32 14.39 14.46
N GLN A 139 4.02 13.11 14.53
CA GLN A 139 3.61 12.44 15.77
C GLN A 139 4.81 11.98 16.60
N ARG A 140 5.95 11.80 15.97
CA ARG A 140 7.20 11.38 16.63
C ARG A 140 8.20 12.54 16.58
N PRO A 141 8.61 13.11 17.73
CA PRO A 141 9.50 14.26 17.76
C PRO A 141 10.80 14.07 16.96
N ALA A 142 11.38 12.87 17.00
CA ALA A 142 12.62 12.55 16.26
C ALA A 142 12.42 12.19 14.79
N ALA A 143 11.17 12.05 14.29
CA ALA A 143 10.93 11.59 12.90
C ALA A 143 11.38 12.61 11.87
N VAL A 144 11.17 13.88 12.13
CA VAL A 144 11.58 14.99 11.26
C VAL A 144 13.10 15.03 11.12
N GLU A 145 13.81 14.97 12.24
CA GLU A 145 15.29 14.96 12.27
C GLU A 145 15.86 13.69 11.63
N GLN A 146 15.25 12.53 11.88
CA GLN A 146 15.64 11.25 11.28
C GLN A 146 15.53 11.31 9.76
N LEU A 147 14.43 11.82 9.22
CA LEU A 147 14.26 11.96 7.77
C LEU A 147 15.26 12.96 7.20
N GLN A 148 15.51 14.08 7.89
CA GLN A 148 16.50 15.06 7.47
C GLN A 148 17.88 14.44 7.30
N GLN A 149 18.36 13.69 8.29
CA GLN A 149 19.65 12.99 8.22
C GLN A 149 19.71 12.00 7.05
N VAL A 150 18.64 11.26 6.80
CA VAL A 150 18.55 10.33 5.65
C VAL A 150 18.66 11.10 4.33
N VAL A 151 17.95 12.22 4.19
CA VAL A 151 17.94 13.03 2.97
C VAL A 151 19.30 13.70 2.72
N GLU A 152 19.92 14.25 3.75
CA GLU A 152 21.25 14.85 3.69
C GLU A 152 22.31 13.80 3.29
N GLY A 153 22.27 12.62 3.89
CA GLY A 153 23.15 11.50 3.51
C GLY A 153 22.95 11.08 2.05
N VAL A 154 21.73 11.04 1.54
CA VAL A 154 21.46 10.78 0.12
C VAL A 154 21.95 11.92 -0.76
N ALA A 155 21.75 13.16 -0.36
CA ALA A 155 22.21 14.33 -1.13
C ALA A 155 23.75 14.33 -1.28
N GLU A 156 24.46 13.91 -0.26
CA GLU A 156 25.93 13.86 -0.24
C GLU A 156 26.51 12.63 -0.96
N HIS A 157 25.99 11.44 -0.65
CA HIS A 157 26.64 10.17 -1.03
C HIS A 157 26.03 9.47 -2.25
N ALA A 158 24.77 9.76 -2.62
CA ALA A 158 24.14 9.10 -3.75
C ALA A 158 24.66 9.61 -5.10
N LYS A 159 24.79 8.69 -6.06
CA LYS A 159 25.23 9.03 -7.43
C LYS A 159 24.20 9.89 -8.14
N GLY A 160 24.69 10.82 -8.98
CA GLY A 160 23.88 11.72 -9.79
C GLY A 160 24.09 13.20 -9.40
N SER A 161 23.77 14.12 -10.30
CA SER A 161 23.92 15.57 -10.12
C SER A 161 22.63 16.30 -9.76
N ALA A 162 21.49 15.60 -9.77
CA ALA A 162 20.21 16.22 -9.49
C ALA A 162 20.09 16.67 -8.02
N LYS A 163 19.39 17.78 -7.80
CA LYS A 163 19.19 18.39 -6.50
C LYS A 163 18.29 17.52 -5.64
N ILE A 164 18.74 17.19 -4.42
CA ILE A 164 17.91 16.58 -3.36
C ILE A 164 17.85 17.55 -2.20
N SER A 165 16.66 17.81 -1.70
CA SER A 165 16.45 18.72 -0.57
C SER A 165 15.43 18.18 0.41
N PHE A 166 15.58 18.58 1.65
CA PHE A 166 14.67 18.30 2.74
C PHE A 166 13.70 19.47 2.98
N TYR A 167 12.49 19.13 3.40
CA TYR A 167 11.49 20.05 3.92
C TYR A 167 10.88 19.51 5.20
N GLY A 168 10.88 20.28 6.25
CA GLY A 168 10.25 19.93 7.53
C GLY A 168 9.91 21.15 8.34
N GLU A 169 8.93 21.00 9.22
CA GLU A 169 8.46 22.02 10.15
C GLU A 169 8.49 21.44 11.57
N PRO A 170 9.66 21.34 12.22
CA PRO A 170 9.80 20.71 13.55
C PRO A 170 8.94 21.38 14.62
N ASP A 171 8.68 22.69 14.49
CA ASP A 171 7.82 23.44 15.42
C ASP A 171 6.34 22.98 15.40
N LYS A 172 5.95 22.22 14.38
CA LYS A 172 4.61 21.65 14.26
C LYS A 172 4.49 20.24 14.86
N CYS A 173 5.58 19.67 15.34
CA CYS A 173 5.55 18.43 16.10
C CYS A 173 4.83 18.68 17.42
N ALA A 174 3.58 18.23 17.49
CA ALA A 174 2.73 18.39 18.67
C ALA A 174 2.62 17.06 19.43
N GLU A 175 2.16 17.14 20.69
CA GLU A 175 1.78 15.96 21.46
C GLU A 175 0.81 15.09 20.67
N TYR A 176 0.95 13.77 20.84
CA TYR A 176 0.15 12.74 20.20
C TYR A 176 -1.35 13.12 20.14
N GLY A 177 -1.92 13.13 18.96
CA GLY A 177 -3.34 13.44 18.73
C GLY A 177 -3.68 14.89 18.36
N LYS A 178 -2.77 15.85 18.52
CA LYS A 178 -3.00 17.28 18.14
C LYS A 178 -2.47 17.62 16.74
N ALA A 179 -1.71 16.71 16.12
CA ALA A 179 -1.02 16.95 14.86
C ALA A 179 -1.87 16.67 13.60
N VAL A 180 -3.12 16.18 13.77
CA VAL A 180 -3.94 15.64 12.66
C VAL A 180 -4.09 16.62 11.50
N ASN A 181 -4.34 17.89 11.74
CA ASN A 181 -4.48 18.89 10.68
C ASN A 181 -3.14 19.56 10.28
N ALA A 182 -2.11 19.45 11.12
CA ALA A 182 -0.82 20.05 10.85
C ALA A 182 -0.07 19.34 9.72
N ALA A 183 -0.12 18.00 9.65
CA ALA A 183 0.55 17.20 8.63
C ALA A 183 0.04 17.54 7.22
N VAL A 184 -1.27 17.67 7.05
CA VAL A 184 -1.89 18.10 5.77
C VAL A 184 -1.36 19.49 5.35
N GLY A 185 -1.27 20.43 6.28
CA GLY A 185 -0.73 21.75 6.03
C GLY A 185 0.74 21.72 5.60
N VAL A 186 1.57 20.91 6.26
CA VAL A 186 2.98 20.70 5.90
C VAL A 186 3.11 20.11 4.49
N CYS A 187 2.31 19.08 4.16
CA CYS A 187 2.31 18.47 2.84
C CYS A 187 1.95 19.48 1.74
N ARG A 188 0.92 20.30 1.94
CA ARG A 188 0.52 21.34 0.98
C ARG A 188 1.63 22.35 0.73
N ARG A 189 2.24 22.89 1.78
CA ARG A 189 3.35 23.84 1.67
C ARG A 189 4.59 23.21 1.02
N ALA A 190 4.86 21.94 1.28
CA ALA A 190 5.93 21.22 0.62
C ALA A 190 5.71 21.13 -0.90
N VAL A 191 4.48 20.81 -1.33
CA VAL A 191 4.12 20.76 -2.76
C VAL A 191 4.18 22.15 -3.40
N GLU A 192 3.70 23.19 -2.72
CA GLU A 192 3.78 24.58 -3.18
C GLU A 192 5.24 25.02 -3.35
N LYS A 193 6.09 24.76 -2.36
CA LYS A 193 7.53 25.02 -2.43
C LYS A 193 8.18 24.28 -3.60
N ALA A 194 7.84 23.01 -3.79
CA ALA A 194 8.39 22.21 -4.88
C ALA A 194 8.00 22.78 -6.26
N ARG A 195 6.78 23.26 -6.41
CA ARG A 195 6.33 23.94 -7.64
C ARG A 195 7.10 25.25 -7.86
N ALA A 196 7.21 26.07 -6.82
CA ALA A 196 7.92 27.36 -6.90
C ALA A 196 9.41 27.18 -7.24
N GLU A 197 10.05 26.16 -6.68
CA GLU A 197 11.48 25.87 -6.89
C GLU A 197 11.73 24.86 -8.02
N ARG A 198 10.69 24.45 -8.75
CA ARG A 198 10.76 23.57 -9.95
C ARG A 198 11.42 22.22 -9.69
N TYR A 199 11.01 21.54 -8.59
CA TYR A 199 11.38 20.13 -8.39
C TYR A 199 10.57 19.23 -9.32
N ASP A 200 11.20 18.13 -9.77
CA ASP A 200 10.52 17.09 -10.56
C ASP A 200 9.61 16.22 -9.72
N VAL A 201 10.02 15.94 -8.46
CA VAL A 201 9.35 14.99 -7.56
C VAL A 201 9.27 15.55 -6.15
N VAL A 202 8.15 15.29 -5.50
CA VAL A 202 7.97 15.48 -4.05
C VAL A 202 7.67 14.14 -3.42
N ILE A 203 8.40 13.77 -2.37
CA ILE A 203 8.14 12.56 -1.56
C ILE A 203 7.65 13.02 -0.20
N LEU A 204 6.46 12.55 0.21
CA LEU A 204 5.84 12.86 1.49
C LEU A 204 6.00 11.65 2.42
N ASP A 205 6.81 11.77 3.49
CA ASP A 205 6.97 10.72 4.51
C ASP A 205 5.92 10.90 5.58
N THR A 206 4.85 10.11 5.52
CA THR A 206 3.72 10.21 6.46
C THR A 206 3.92 9.33 7.69
N ALA A 207 3.22 9.65 8.78
CA ALA A 207 3.19 8.82 9.98
C ALA A 207 2.69 7.40 9.69
N GLY A 208 3.18 6.44 10.47
CA GLY A 208 2.64 5.07 10.44
C GLY A 208 1.25 5.03 11.03
N ARG A 209 0.30 4.41 10.33
CA ARG A 209 -1.11 4.35 10.72
C ARG A 209 -1.53 2.94 11.05
N LEU A 210 -2.34 2.80 12.10
CA LEU A 210 -3.15 1.61 12.33
C LEU A 210 -4.54 1.88 11.77
N HIS A 211 -5.08 0.94 11.01
CA HIS A 211 -6.39 1.03 10.36
C HIS A 211 -7.57 1.35 11.31
N VAL A 212 -7.41 1.08 12.60
CA VAL A 212 -8.43 1.32 13.64
C VAL A 212 -8.50 2.78 14.11
N ASN A 213 -7.67 3.69 13.60
CA ASN A 213 -7.67 5.09 14.01
C ASN A 213 -8.22 5.99 12.91
N ASP A 214 -9.55 6.20 12.93
CA ASP A 214 -10.27 6.99 11.94
C ASP A 214 -9.79 8.45 11.86
N GLU A 215 -9.37 9.05 12.98
CA GLU A 215 -8.88 10.43 12.98
C GLU A 215 -7.56 10.54 12.22
N LEU A 216 -6.67 9.58 12.41
CA LEU A 216 -5.39 9.52 11.71
C LEU A 216 -5.54 9.14 10.23
N MET A 217 -6.55 8.34 9.86
CA MET A 217 -6.82 7.99 8.46
C MET A 217 -7.35 9.17 7.65
N LYS A 218 -7.99 10.15 8.28
CA LYS A 218 -8.45 11.39 7.61
C LYS A 218 -7.32 12.32 7.16
N GLU A 219 -6.09 12.10 7.62
CA GLU A 219 -4.92 12.87 7.16
C GLU A 219 -4.35 12.37 5.82
N LEU A 220 -4.63 11.12 5.43
CA LEU A 220 -4.24 10.53 4.16
C LEU A 220 -5.22 10.91 3.05
#